data_0612c5429e6c563a8f260459cc1e500c
#
_entry.id   0612c5429e6c563a8f260459cc1e500c
#
_cell.length_a   1.000
_cell.length_b   1.000
_cell.length_c   1.000
_cell.angle_alpha   90.00
_cell.angle_beta   90.00
_cell.angle_gamma   90.00
#
_symmetry.space_group_name_H-M   'P 1'
#
loop_
_entity.id
_entity.type
_entity.pdbx_description
1 polymer ?
#
loop_
_entity_poly.entity_id
_entity_poly.type
_entity_poly.pdbx_seq_one_letter_code
_entity_poly.pdbx_strand_id
1 'polypeptide(L)'
;MTPTMPPTRCTQPGCTRLTPSGASRCPAHTNRAPSAHTRWLQTHPSDRAPWAALRTRTLQAHPSCQWQGCTAPSTEVDHIVEIADGGAFLDEGNVQALCREHHERKTAIAAANRKANSTRLRKAKGKAVKRKPRIPRDATWVE
;
A
#
# COMPACT_ATOMS: atom_id res chain seq x y z
N MET A 1 17.64 22.14 30.78
CA MET A 1 18.03 22.12 29.36
C MET A 1 17.97 20.67 28.90
N THR A 2 17.01 20.33 28.05
CA THR A 2 16.92 18.97 27.49
C THR A 2 18.03 18.80 26.44
N PRO A 3 18.83 17.72 26.50
CA PRO A 3 19.87 17.49 25.51
C PRO A 3 19.24 17.28 24.13
N THR A 4 19.56 18.15 23.20
CA THR A 4 19.14 18.03 21.81
C THR A 4 19.99 16.95 21.15
N MET A 5 19.39 15.82 20.77
CA MET A 5 20.10 14.76 20.06
C MET A 5 20.62 15.28 18.70
N PRO A 6 21.83 14.90 18.26
CA PRO A 6 22.35 15.33 16.99
C PRO A 6 21.49 14.79 15.82
N PRO A 7 21.46 15.49 14.69
CA PRO A 7 20.78 15.00 13.49
C PRO A 7 21.42 13.70 12.99
N THR A 8 20.60 12.71 12.63
CA THR A 8 21.05 11.42 12.12
C THR A 8 20.79 11.31 10.62
N ARG A 9 21.38 10.32 9.95
CA ARG A 9 21.07 10.07 8.53
C ARG A 9 19.72 9.42 8.38
N CYS A 10 19.01 9.78 7.31
CA CYS A 10 17.75 9.15 6.94
C CYS A 10 17.95 7.64 6.71
N THR A 11 17.11 6.81 7.32
CA THR A 11 17.18 5.34 7.19
C THR A 11 16.62 4.82 5.86
N GLN A 12 16.13 5.71 4.98
CA GLN A 12 15.69 5.31 3.65
C GLN A 12 16.89 4.93 2.79
N PRO A 13 16.94 3.72 2.20
CA PRO A 13 18.03 3.31 1.31
C PRO A 13 18.29 4.33 0.19
N GLY A 14 19.56 4.69 -0.01
CA GLY A 14 19.96 5.68 -1.01
C GLY A 14 19.71 7.15 -0.64
N CYS A 15 19.16 7.45 0.53
CA CYS A 15 18.96 8.83 0.97
C CYS A 15 20.16 9.36 1.75
N THR A 16 20.71 10.49 1.31
CA THR A 16 21.84 11.18 1.97
C THR A 16 21.42 12.30 2.93
N ARG A 17 20.10 12.61 3.02
CA ARG A 17 19.59 13.71 3.84
C ARG A 17 19.68 13.41 5.33
N LEU A 18 19.97 14.46 6.10
CA LEU A 18 19.89 14.41 7.56
C LEU A 18 18.44 14.52 8.03
N THR A 19 18.16 13.87 9.14
CA THR A 19 16.85 13.91 9.81
C THR A 19 16.86 14.94 10.92
N PRO A 20 15.71 15.54 11.26
CA PRO A 20 15.59 16.29 12.50
C PRO A 20 15.91 15.42 13.73
N SER A 21 16.30 16.06 14.81
CA SER A 21 16.60 15.41 16.09
C SER A 21 15.52 14.41 16.50
N GLY A 22 15.90 13.15 16.72
CA GLY A 22 14.98 12.06 17.12
C GLY A 22 14.15 11.41 16.00
N ALA A 23 14.24 11.90 14.76
CA ALA A 23 13.54 11.28 13.64
C ALA A 23 14.43 10.28 12.89
N SER A 24 13.89 9.11 12.54
CA SER A 24 14.60 8.10 11.73
C SER A 24 14.58 8.40 10.23
N ARG A 25 13.68 9.28 9.76
CA ARG A 25 13.50 9.62 8.34
C ARG A 25 13.44 11.13 8.12
N CYS A 26 13.99 11.60 7.01
CA CYS A 26 13.92 13.01 6.63
C CYS A 26 12.48 13.40 6.19
N PRO A 27 12.12 14.70 6.16
CA PRO A 27 10.78 15.14 5.82
C PRO A 27 10.25 14.61 4.49
N ALA A 28 11.11 14.44 3.48
CA ALA A 28 10.71 13.85 2.19
C ALA A 28 10.32 12.37 2.28
N HIS A 29 10.77 11.67 3.33
CA HIS A 29 10.49 10.24 3.54
C HIS A 29 9.55 9.97 4.72
N THR A 30 9.28 10.97 5.58
CA THR A 30 8.24 10.90 6.62
C THR A 30 6.84 11.16 6.07
N ASN A 31 6.73 11.94 4.99
CA ASN A 31 5.45 12.30 4.36
C ASN A 31 4.89 11.21 3.43
N ARG A 32 5.35 9.96 3.55
CA ARG A 32 4.72 8.86 2.82
C ARG A 32 3.29 8.69 3.35
N ALA A 33 2.32 8.81 2.47
CA ALA A 33 0.93 8.54 2.82
C ALA A 33 0.81 7.18 3.53
N PRO A 34 0.04 7.09 4.62
CA PRO A 34 -0.13 5.83 5.33
C PRO A 34 -0.65 4.75 4.39
N SER A 35 -0.21 3.50 4.59
CA SER A 35 -0.71 2.36 3.83
C SER A 35 -2.22 2.20 3.99
N ALA A 36 -2.88 1.46 3.11
CA ALA A 36 -4.30 1.16 3.23
C ALA A 36 -4.60 0.47 4.57
N HIS A 37 -3.76 -0.46 5.00
CA HIS A 37 -3.81 -1.09 6.31
C HIS A 37 -3.73 -0.07 7.47
N THR A 38 -2.75 0.83 7.44
CA THR A 38 -2.59 1.86 8.47
C THR A 38 -3.80 2.78 8.52
N ARG A 39 -4.32 3.21 7.36
CA ARG A 39 -5.55 4.02 7.27
C ARG A 39 -6.76 3.29 7.83
N TRP A 40 -6.92 2.01 7.50
CA TRP A 40 -8.00 1.19 8.04
C TRP A 40 -7.99 1.21 9.56
N LEU A 41 -6.85 0.89 10.19
CA LEU A 41 -6.71 0.90 11.65
C LEU A 41 -6.86 2.28 12.30
N GLN A 42 -6.66 3.36 11.55
CA GLN A 42 -6.94 4.72 12.03
C GLN A 42 -8.45 5.01 12.05
N THR A 43 -9.18 4.51 11.07
CA THR A 43 -10.64 4.71 10.95
C THR A 43 -11.45 3.63 11.69
N HIS A 44 -10.86 2.47 11.97
CA HIS A 44 -11.46 1.33 12.67
C HIS A 44 -10.56 0.89 13.85
N PRO A 45 -10.46 1.69 14.91
CA PRO A 45 -9.55 1.38 16.02
C PRO A 45 -9.93 0.11 16.79
N SER A 46 -11.19 -0.33 16.75
CA SER A 46 -11.68 -1.61 17.29
C SER A 46 -11.03 -2.83 16.65
N ASP A 47 -10.58 -2.72 15.41
CA ASP A 47 -9.99 -3.83 14.65
C ASP A 47 -8.53 -4.12 15.02
N ARG A 48 -7.90 -3.28 15.84
CA ARG A 48 -6.48 -3.45 16.23
C ARG A 48 -6.22 -4.74 17.00
N ALA A 49 -7.04 -5.03 18.01
CA ALA A 49 -6.89 -6.25 18.81
C ALA A 49 -7.27 -7.51 18.01
N PRO A 50 -8.41 -7.57 17.28
CA PRO A 50 -8.70 -8.66 16.36
C PRO A 50 -7.61 -8.90 15.33
N TRP A 51 -7.05 -7.84 14.73
CA TRP A 51 -5.94 -7.97 13.78
C TRP A 51 -4.68 -8.57 14.42
N ALA A 52 -4.31 -8.12 15.62
CA ALA A 52 -3.16 -8.66 16.33
C ALA A 52 -3.34 -10.16 16.64
N ALA A 53 -4.54 -10.56 17.06
CA ALA A 53 -4.89 -11.96 17.30
C ALA A 53 -4.85 -12.78 16.01
N LEU A 54 -5.44 -12.29 14.92
CA LEU A 54 -5.40 -12.93 13.60
C LEU A 54 -3.97 -13.12 13.12
N ARG A 55 -3.14 -12.08 13.20
CA ARG A 55 -1.72 -12.15 12.84
C ARG A 55 -0.97 -13.24 13.64
N THR A 56 -1.19 -13.28 14.94
CA THR A 56 -0.53 -14.29 15.81
C THR A 56 -0.96 -15.70 15.40
N ARG A 57 -2.26 -15.95 15.23
CA ARG A 57 -2.76 -17.28 14.82
C ARG A 57 -2.22 -17.68 13.44
N THR A 58 -2.21 -16.77 12.48
CA THR A 58 -1.71 -17.04 11.12
C THR A 58 -0.22 -17.45 11.14
N LEU A 59 0.63 -16.73 11.90
CA LEU A 59 2.05 -17.08 12.00
C LEU A 59 2.29 -18.40 12.74
N GLN A 60 1.46 -18.71 13.75
CA GLN A 60 1.53 -19.99 14.45
C GLN A 60 1.08 -21.17 13.57
N ALA A 61 0.03 -20.98 12.79
CA ALA A 61 -0.48 -21.99 11.87
C ALA A 61 0.46 -22.22 10.66
N HIS A 62 1.16 -21.18 10.22
CA HIS A 62 2.02 -21.20 9.04
C HIS A 62 3.44 -20.68 9.39
N PRO A 63 4.27 -21.49 10.06
CA PRO A 63 5.63 -21.09 10.45
C PRO A 63 6.57 -20.89 9.27
N SER A 64 6.24 -21.43 8.09
CA SER A 64 6.99 -21.25 6.85
C SER A 64 6.25 -20.34 5.88
N CYS A 65 7.01 -19.58 5.10
CA CYS A 65 6.48 -18.66 4.09
C CYS A 65 5.57 -19.39 3.08
N GLN A 66 4.36 -18.88 2.88
CA GLN A 66 3.37 -19.46 1.97
C GLN A 66 3.58 -19.05 0.50
N TRP A 67 4.65 -18.32 0.20
CA TRP A 67 5.01 -18.05 -1.19
C TRP A 67 5.49 -19.33 -1.86
N GLN A 68 4.97 -19.59 -3.06
CA GLN A 68 5.26 -20.82 -3.79
C GLN A 68 6.79 -21.08 -3.92
N GLY A 69 7.23 -22.24 -3.45
CA GLY A 69 8.63 -22.67 -3.49
C GLY A 69 9.52 -22.06 -2.40
N CYS A 70 8.98 -21.28 -1.46
CA CYS A 70 9.75 -20.70 -0.37
C CYS A 70 9.67 -21.57 0.90
N THR A 71 10.82 -21.86 1.49
CA THR A 71 10.93 -22.60 2.76
C THR A 71 11.40 -21.74 3.93
N ALA A 72 11.62 -20.43 3.70
CA ALA A 72 12.05 -19.50 4.74
C ALA A 72 10.98 -19.33 5.83
N PRO A 73 11.35 -19.06 7.08
CA PRO A 73 10.39 -18.80 8.15
C PRO A 73 9.51 -17.58 7.81
N SER A 74 8.23 -17.68 8.14
CA SER A 74 7.30 -16.56 8.02
C SER A 74 7.49 -15.57 9.16
N THR A 75 7.50 -14.29 8.85
CA THR A 75 7.67 -13.20 9.81
C THR A 75 6.60 -12.12 9.68
N GLU A 76 5.95 -12.06 8.53
CA GLU A 76 4.94 -11.06 8.20
C GLU A 76 3.62 -11.73 7.83
N VAL A 77 2.50 -11.07 8.18
CA VAL A 77 1.16 -11.44 7.69
C VAL A 77 0.68 -10.35 6.76
N ASP A 78 0.23 -10.74 5.60
CA ASP A 78 -0.20 -9.84 4.54
C ASP A 78 -1.54 -10.29 3.97
N HIS A 79 -2.34 -9.35 3.43
CA HIS A 79 -3.63 -9.67 2.80
C HIS A 79 -3.42 -10.22 1.38
N ILE A 80 -4.05 -11.33 1.05
CA ILE A 80 -4.02 -11.93 -0.30
C ILE A 80 -4.58 -10.92 -1.31
N VAL A 81 -5.78 -10.43 -1.07
CA VAL A 81 -6.37 -9.30 -1.77
C VAL A 81 -6.16 -8.06 -0.92
N GLU A 82 -5.49 -7.07 -1.48
CA GLU A 82 -5.20 -5.81 -0.78
C GLU A 82 -6.48 -5.13 -0.30
N ILE A 83 -6.46 -4.51 0.88
CA ILE A 83 -7.58 -3.72 1.41
C ILE A 83 -7.97 -2.59 0.44
N ALA A 84 -6.98 -1.99 -0.22
CA ALA A 84 -7.20 -0.96 -1.23
C ALA A 84 -7.95 -1.45 -2.47
N ASP A 85 -7.94 -2.76 -2.70
CA ASP A 85 -8.60 -3.45 -3.83
C ASP A 85 -9.88 -4.17 -3.37
N GLY A 86 -10.36 -3.89 -2.15
CA GLY A 86 -11.60 -4.43 -1.59
C GLY A 86 -11.45 -5.72 -0.79
N GLY A 87 -10.23 -6.13 -0.47
CA GLY A 87 -9.97 -7.29 0.39
C GLY A 87 -10.52 -7.10 1.81
N ALA A 88 -11.08 -8.16 2.40
CA ALA A 88 -11.59 -8.15 3.77
C ALA A 88 -10.43 -8.07 4.78
N PHE A 89 -10.56 -7.16 5.78
CA PHE A 89 -9.48 -6.85 6.72
C PHE A 89 -9.23 -7.95 7.74
N LEU A 90 -10.28 -8.58 8.28
CA LEU A 90 -10.21 -9.57 9.36
C LEU A 90 -10.55 -11.00 8.90
N ASP A 91 -10.57 -11.26 7.61
CA ASP A 91 -10.87 -12.57 7.05
C ASP A 91 -9.61 -13.45 7.06
N GLU A 92 -9.68 -14.59 7.77
CA GLU A 92 -8.61 -15.60 7.78
C GLU A 92 -8.30 -16.16 6.39
N GLY A 93 -9.31 -16.26 5.52
CA GLY A 93 -9.14 -16.68 4.12
C GLY A 93 -8.46 -15.64 3.24
N ASN A 94 -8.38 -14.38 3.68
CA ASN A 94 -7.74 -13.30 2.95
C ASN A 94 -6.35 -12.93 3.49
N VAL A 95 -5.77 -13.72 4.39
CA VAL A 95 -4.42 -13.46 4.91
C VAL A 95 -3.47 -14.61 4.60
N GLN A 96 -2.20 -14.27 4.49
CA GLN A 96 -1.11 -15.21 4.25
C GLN A 96 0.12 -14.86 5.07
N ALA A 97 0.86 -15.89 5.49
CA ALA A 97 2.12 -15.75 6.20
C ALA A 97 3.29 -15.71 5.20
N LEU A 98 4.09 -14.67 5.23
CA LEU A 98 5.20 -14.46 4.31
C LEU A 98 6.51 -14.23 5.08
N CYS A 99 7.64 -14.59 4.47
CA CYS A 99 8.92 -14.04 4.89
C CYS A 99 9.03 -12.58 4.46
N ARG A 100 9.90 -11.82 5.08
CA ARG A 100 10.10 -10.39 4.81
C ARG A 100 10.36 -10.09 3.33
N GLU A 101 11.21 -10.90 2.69
CA GLU A 101 11.55 -10.72 1.27
C GLU A 101 10.31 -10.85 0.37
N HIS A 102 9.48 -11.88 0.56
CA HIS A 102 8.30 -12.08 -0.24
C HIS A 102 7.19 -11.07 0.06
N HIS A 103 7.07 -10.60 1.30
CA HIS A 103 6.19 -9.48 1.64
C HIS A 103 6.61 -8.20 0.92
N GLU A 104 7.90 -7.85 0.92
CA GLU A 104 8.42 -6.68 0.19
C GLU A 104 8.22 -6.82 -1.33
N ARG A 105 8.48 -8.00 -1.89
CA ARG A 105 8.26 -8.31 -3.31
C ARG A 105 6.78 -8.16 -3.71
N LYS A 106 5.86 -8.73 -2.92
CA LYS A 106 4.41 -8.61 -3.17
C LYS A 106 3.98 -7.15 -3.14
N THR A 107 4.42 -6.40 -2.14
CA THR A 107 4.13 -4.96 -2.01
C THR A 107 4.63 -4.17 -3.23
N ALA A 108 5.82 -4.48 -3.74
CA ALA A 108 6.37 -3.84 -4.93
C ALA A 108 5.54 -4.15 -6.19
N ILE A 109 5.13 -5.41 -6.37
CA ILE A 109 4.27 -5.84 -7.49
C ILE A 109 2.92 -5.12 -7.43
N ALA A 110 2.27 -5.08 -6.27
CA ALA A 110 1.00 -4.40 -6.08
C ALA A 110 1.11 -2.90 -6.38
N ALA A 111 2.19 -2.24 -5.96
CA ALA A 111 2.45 -0.83 -6.26
C ALA A 111 2.64 -0.59 -7.76
N ALA A 112 3.37 -1.45 -8.46
CA ALA A 112 3.59 -1.37 -9.90
C ALA A 112 2.28 -1.54 -10.69
N ASN A 113 1.44 -2.51 -10.31
CA ASN A 113 0.14 -2.75 -10.92
C ASN A 113 -0.81 -1.56 -10.74
N ARG A 114 -0.87 -0.96 -9.54
CA ARG A 114 -1.68 0.25 -9.29
C ARG A 114 -1.22 1.42 -10.16
N LYS A 115 0.09 1.62 -10.30
CA LYS A 115 0.66 2.66 -11.17
C LYS A 115 0.29 2.45 -12.64
N ALA A 116 0.42 1.22 -13.14
CA ALA A 116 0.07 0.86 -14.51
C ALA A 116 -1.43 1.08 -14.79
N ASN A 117 -2.30 0.66 -13.86
CA ASN A 117 -3.75 0.85 -13.96
C ASN A 117 -4.15 2.33 -13.95
N SER A 118 -3.56 3.12 -13.08
CA SER A 118 -3.77 4.58 -13.04
C SER A 118 -3.38 5.24 -14.36
N THR A 119 -2.26 4.84 -14.96
CA THR A 119 -1.81 5.36 -16.24
C THR A 119 -2.76 4.99 -17.39
N ARG A 120 -3.27 3.73 -17.40
CA ARG A 120 -4.27 3.27 -18.39
C ARG A 120 -5.56 4.08 -18.30
N LEU A 121 -6.07 4.31 -17.08
CA LEU A 121 -7.29 5.10 -16.84
C LEU A 121 -7.12 6.56 -17.27
N ARG A 122 -5.97 7.18 -17.00
CA ARG A 122 -5.68 8.55 -17.45
C ARG A 122 -5.63 8.64 -18.97
N LYS A 123 -4.99 7.67 -19.63
CA LYS A 123 -4.97 7.61 -21.12
C LYS A 123 -6.37 7.42 -21.70
N ALA A 124 -7.19 6.55 -21.10
CA ALA A 124 -8.57 6.33 -21.54
C ALA A 124 -9.42 7.60 -21.41
N LYS A 125 -9.37 8.28 -20.24
CA LYS A 125 -10.06 9.57 -20.04
C LYS A 125 -9.57 10.65 -20.99
N GLY A 126 -8.26 10.75 -21.25
CA GLY A 126 -7.71 11.73 -22.20
C GLY A 126 -8.14 11.48 -23.66
N LYS A 127 -8.37 10.20 -24.05
CA LYS A 127 -8.94 9.86 -25.36
C LYS A 127 -10.43 10.22 -25.46
N ALA A 128 -11.20 10.03 -24.39
CA ALA A 128 -12.62 10.36 -24.36
C ALA A 128 -12.87 11.88 -24.48
N VAL A 129 -12.05 12.70 -23.81
CA VAL A 129 -12.15 14.17 -23.87
C VAL A 129 -11.80 14.72 -25.25
N LYS A 130 -10.95 14.06 -26.04
CA LYS A 130 -10.58 14.49 -27.39
C LYS A 130 -11.63 14.18 -28.46
N ARG A 131 -12.63 13.38 -28.17
CA ARG A 131 -13.77 13.13 -29.03
C ARG A 131 -14.92 14.08 -28.66
N LYS A 132 -14.81 15.36 -29.08
CA LYS A 132 -16.00 16.22 -29.13
C LYS A 132 -17.06 15.55 -29.99
N PRO A 133 -18.31 15.44 -29.54
CA PRO A 133 -19.39 14.99 -30.40
C PRO A 133 -19.45 15.96 -31.59
N ARG A 134 -19.33 15.45 -32.79
CA ARG A 134 -19.64 16.21 -33.99
C ARG A 134 -21.16 16.44 -33.97
N ILE A 135 -21.56 17.64 -33.67
CA ILE A 135 -22.96 18.08 -33.89
C ILE A 135 -23.13 18.12 -35.41
N PRO A 136 -24.08 17.38 -35.99
CA PRO A 136 -24.40 17.49 -37.42
C PRO A 136 -24.76 18.95 -37.71
N ARG A 137 -24.25 19.49 -38.84
CA ARG A 137 -24.49 20.90 -39.23
C ARG A 137 -25.94 21.18 -39.63
N ASP A 138 -26.75 20.16 -39.69
CA ASP A 138 -28.12 20.13 -40.21
C ASP A 138 -29.18 19.85 -39.13
N ALA A 139 -28.84 20.02 -37.86
CA ALA A 139 -29.84 20.00 -36.80
C ALA A 139 -30.63 21.33 -36.85
N THR A 140 -31.65 21.39 -37.67
CA THR A 140 -32.69 22.40 -37.66
C THR A 140 -33.59 22.14 -36.44
N TRP A 141 -33.57 23.02 -35.46
CA TRP A 141 -34.55 23.01 -34.39
C TRP A 141 -35.88 23.50 -35.00
N VAL A 142 -36.89 22.65 -35.04
CA VAL A 142 -38.28 23.03 -35.38
C VAL A 142 -38.87 23.54 -34.08
N GLU A 143 -39.35 24.80 -34.09
CA GLU A 143 -40.17 25.37 -33.01
C GLU A 143 -41.52 24.69 -32.88
#